data_4a8894de5b9395bce05353b1e7dfa8dd
#
_entry.id   4a8894de5b9395bce05353b1e7dfa8dd
#
_cell.length_a   1.000
_cell.length_b   1.000
_cell.length_c   1.000
_cell.angle_alpha   90.00
_cell.angle_beta   90.00
_cell.angle_gamma   90.00
#
_symmetry.space_group_name_H-M   'P 1'
#
loop_
_entity.id
_entity.type
_entity.pdbx_description
1 polymer ?
#
loop_
_entity_poly.entity_id
_entity_poly.type
_entity_poly.pdbx_seq_one_letter_code
_entity_poly.pdbx_strand_id
1 'polypeptide(L)'
;GLMSITGEDKNKPPMKVGAPLTDITAGLLAASGILAALIHRDKTGEGQKVDTSLYEAGIVHTYWQSAIAGATGVSPGPLGSAHPLTAPYQAFKTKDKWITIGASNQNTWLMLLKAINRQDLNEDKKFSTNSSRKENLNELVEILNKEFIKKPSQEWLKIFDENGLPCGPINSITDMFKDPQTIEREMIIEVNNKKAGTSKAVGMPIKF
;
A
#
# COMPACT_ATOMS: atom_id res chain seq x y z
N GLY A 1 16.84 -4.01 6.09
CA GLY A 1 15.90 -2.92 5.93
C GLY A 1 14.46 -3.40 5.75
N LEU A 2 14.05 -3.91 4.55
CA LEU A 2 12.64 -4.22 4.27
C LEU A 2 12.03 -5.24 5.25
N MET A 3 12.71 -6.34 5.55
CA MET A 3 12.20 -7.35 6.49
C MET A 3 12.03 -6.83 7.92
N SER A 4 12.84 -5.86 8.36
CA SER A 4 12.73 -5.31 9.72
C SER A 4 11.51 -4.38 9.91
N ILE A 5 10.90 -3.92 8.82
CA ILE A 5 9.70 -3.06 8.81
C ILE A 5 8.46 -3.77 8.28
N THR A 6 8.59 -5.06 7.92
CA THR A 6 7.50 -5.88 7.36
C THR A 6 7.11 -6.98 8.35
N GLY A 7 5.84 -7.05 8.72
CA GLY A 7 5.34 -8.02 9.69
C GLY A 7 4.25 -7.43 10.58
N GLU A 8 3.70 -8.22 11.49
CA GLU A 8 2.65 -7.79 12.42
C GLU A 8 3.16 -6.78 13.44
N ASP A 9 4.19 -7.16 14.18
CA ASP A 9 4.84 -6.34 15.20
C ASP A 9 6.29 -6.83 15.46
N LYS A 10 7.03 -6.05 16.24
CA LYS A 10 8.46 -6.30 16.56
C LYS A 10 8.75 -7.58 17.35
N ASN A 11 7.73 -8.20 17.96
CA ASN A 11 7.89 -9.42 18.77
C ASN A 11 7.58 -10.69 17.94
N LYS A 12 7.18 -10.52 16.67
CA LYS A 12 6.92 -11.61 15.72
C LYS A 12 8.14 -11.83 14.81
N PRO A 13 8.28 -13.02 14.21
CA PRO A 13 9.33 -13.26 13.23
C PRO A 13 9.31 -12.25 12.09
N PRO A 14 10.49 -11.80 11.59
CA PRO A 14 10.54 -10.95 10.41
C PRO A 14 9.88 -11.61 9.21
N MET A 15 9.14 -10.84 8.43
CA MET A 15 8.44 -11.31 7.23
C MET A 15 9.06 -10.71 5.98
N LYS A 16 9.12 -11.49 4.90
CA LYS A 16 9.46 -10.95 3.59
C LYS A 16 8.20 -10.41 2.91
N VAL A 17 8.36 -9.40 2.07
CA VAL A 17 7.30 -8.98 1.14
C VAL A 17 7.04 -10.11 0.14
N GLY A 18 5.77 -10.39 -0.15
CA GLY A 18 5.37 -11.50 -1.03
C GLY A 18 5.77 -11.33 -2.50
N ALA A 19 5.94 -10.07 -2.97
CA ALA A 19 6.39 -9.76 -4.32
C ALA A 19 7.91 -9.54 -4.39
N PRO A 20 8.59 -9.82 -5.52
CA PRO A 20 10.02 -9.57 -5.72
C PRO A 20 10.28 -8.07 -5.99
N LEU A 21 10.05 -7.21 -4.98
CA LEU A 21 10.12 -5.75 -5.13
C LEU A 21 11.49 -5.27 -5.58
N THR A 22 12.56 -5.85 -5.04
CA THR A 22 13.95 -5.46 -5.36
C THR A 22 14.28 -5.73 -6.83
N ASP A 23 13.86 -6.87 -7.33
CA ASP A 23 14.11 -7.30 -8.71
C ASP A 23 13.36 -6.41 -9.70
N ILE A 24 12.06 -6.21 -9.47
CA ILE A 24 11.21 -5.36 -10.31
C ILE A 24 11.75 -3.92 -10.32
N THR A 25 12.07 -3.37 -9.15
CA THR A 25 12.54 -1.99 -9.03
C THR A 25 13.92 -1.81 -9.63
N ALA A 26 14.86 -2.73 -9.42
CA ALA A 26 16.18 -2.65 -10.06
C ALA A 26 16.06 -2.68 -11.59
N GLY A 27 15.17 -3.51 -12.14
CA GLY A 27 14.87 -3.52 -13.58
C GLY A 27 14.33 -2.19 -14.09
N LEU A 28 13.38 -1.57 -13.36
CA LEU A 28 12.83 -0.26 -13.71
C LEU A 28 13.88 0.87 -13.61
N LEU A 29 14.72 0.86 -12.57
CA LEU A 29 15.82 1.82 -12.40
C LEU A 29 16.85 1.67 -13.51
N ALA A 30 17.22 0.43 -13.87
CA ALA A 30 18.14 0.16 -14.98
C ALA A 30 17.58 0.68 -16.30
N ALA A 31 16.31 0.40 -16.61
CA ALA A 31 15.67 0.90 -17.82
C ALA A 31 15.64 2.43 -17.87
N SER A 32 15.26 3.09 -16.76
CA SER A 32 15.25 4.54 -16.65
C SER A 32 16.66 5.15 -16.82
N GLY A 33 17.65 4.54 -16.18
CA GLY A 33 19.06 4.97 -16.30
C GLY A 33 19.60 4.82 -17.72
N ILE A 34 19.28 3.71 -18.41
CA ILE A 34 19.67 3.48 -19.80
C ILE A 34 19.04 4.53 -20.73
N LEU A 35 17.74 4.83 -20.56
CA LEU A 35 17.07 5.87 -21.34
C LEU A 35 17.71 7.25 -21.14
N ALA A 36 18.03 7.60 -19.88
CA ALA A 36 18.74 8.84 -19.56
C ALA A 36 20.13 8.88 -20.20
N ALA A 37 20.88 7.78 -20.15
CA ALA A 37 22.20 7.68 -20.77
C ALA A 37 22.15 7.78 -22.30
N LEU A 38 21.12 7.24 -22.95
CA LEU A 38 20.88 7.37 -24.37
C LEU A 38 20.62 8.84 -24.78
N ILE A 39 19.75 9.53 -24.02
CA ILE A 39 19.46 10.95 -24.24
C ILE A 39 20.75 11.80 -24.06
N HIS A 40 21.59 11.50 -23.08
CA HIS A 40 22.85 12.14 -22.86
C HIS A 40 23.79 11.92 -24.07
N ARG A 41 23.98 10.67 -24.49
CA ARG A 41 24.78 10.29 -25.63
C ARG A 41 24.33 10.99 -26.92
N ASP A 42 23.02 11.07 -27.15
CA ASP A 42 22.50 11.71 -28.37
C ASP A 42 22.78 13.24 -28.42
N LYS A 43 22.92 13.87 -27.25
CA LYS A 43 23.24 15.30 -27.12
C LYS A 43 24.74 15.60 -27.11
N THR A 44 25.56 14.72 -26.56
CA THR A 44 26.98 14.97 -26.32
C THR A 44 27.93 14.15 -27.19
N GLY A 45 27.45 13.04 -27.75
CA GLY A 45 28.28 12.03 -28.40
C GLY A 45 28.96 11.05 -27.42
N GLU A 46 28.79 11.25 -26.09
CA GLU A 46 29.50 10.49 -25.06
C GLU A 46 28.60 9.44 -24.43
N GLY A 47 29.02 8.17 -24.46
CA GLY A 47 28.40 7.07 -23.73
C GLY A 47 28.84 7.02 -22.26
N GLN A 48 28.04 6.34 -21.43
CA GLN A 48 28.39 6.16 -20.03
C GLN A 48 27.92 4.80 -19.50
N LYS A 49 28.55 4.33 -18.43
CA LYS A 49 28.09 3.15 -17.67
C LYS A 49 26.88 3.53 -16.83
N VAL A 50 25.86 2.66 -16.84
CA VAL A 50 24.72 2.70 -15.90
C VAL A 50 24.90 1.54 -14.94
N ASP A 51 24.87 1.82 -13.65
CA ASP A 51 25.03 0.84 -12.58
C ASP A 51 23.88 0.97 -11.57
N THR A 52 23.29 -0.13 -11.18
CA THR A 52 22.23 -0.25 -10.15
C THR A 52 22.26 -1.66 -9.59
N SER A 53 21.68 -1.85 -8.42
CA SER A 53 21.68 -3.15 -7.75
C SER A 53 20.36 -3.45 -7.08
N LEU A 54 20.08 -4.73 -6.80
CA LEU A 54 18.95 -5.16 -5.99
C LEU A 54 19.01 -4.58 -4.56
N TYR A 55 20.23 -4.40 -4.03
CA TYR A 55 20.45 -3.83 -2.72
C TYR A 55 20.01 -2.36 -2.64
N GLU A 56 20.43 -1.53 -3.59
CA GLU A 56 20.04 -0.12 -3.68
C GLU A 56 18.54 0.04 -3.94
N ALA A 57 17.97 -0.77 -4.82
CA ALA A 57 16.54 -0.84 -5.04
C ALA A 57 15.76 -1.18 -3.75
N GLY A 58 16.31 -2.10 -2.92
CA GLY A 58 15.75 -2.42 -1.62
C GLY A 58 15.81 -1.25 -0.63
N ILE A 59 16.87 -0.46 -0.65
CA ILE A 59 16.99 0.75 0.19
C ILE A 59 15.94 1.80 -0.21
N VAL A 60 15.71 2.03 -1.50
CA VAL A 60 14.70 2.98 -1.99
C VAL A 60 13.31 2.67 -1.41
N HIS A 61 12.94 1.40 -1.29
CA HIS A 61 11.65 1.01 -0.72
C HIS A 61 11.48 1.29 0.78
N THR A 62 12.55 1.61 1.51
CA THR A 62 12.44 1.98 2.93
C THR A 62 12.00 3.43 3.16
N TYR A 63 12.04 4.25 2.15
CA TYR A 63 11.59 5.65 2.00
C TYR A 63 11.38 6.43 3.32
N TRP A 64 10.13 6.62 3.78
CA TRP A 64 9.86 7.35 5.02
C TRP A 64 10.35 6.65 6.29
N GLN A 65 10.50 5.34 6.31
CA GLN A 65 11.08 4.63 7.44
C GLN A 65 12.57 4.99 7.61
N SER A 66 13.30 5.13 6.49
CA SER A 66 14.68 5.66 6.51
C SER A 66 14.73 7.12 6.95
N ALA A 67 13.77 7.95 6.53
CA ALA A 67 13.68 9.34 6.96
C ALA A 67 13.42 9.44 8.48
N ILE A 68 12.51 8.62 9.01
CA ILE A 68 12.24 8.54 10.46
C ILE A 68 13.50 8.12 11.22
N ALA A 69 14.16 7.04 10.77
CA ALA A 69 15.39 6.56 11.40
C ALA A 69 16.50 7.62 11.36
N GLY A 70 16.68 8.31 10.23
CA GLY A 70 17.67 9.36 10.09
C GLY A 70 17.41 10.59 10.98
N ALA A 71 16.14 10.95 11.16
CA ALA A 71 15.76 12.11 11.99
C ALA A 71 15.78 11.82 13.49
N THR A 72 15.44 10.58 13.89
CA THR A 72 15.25 10.23 15.32
C THR A 72 16.37 9.39 15.91
N GLY A 73 17.21 8.77 15.08
CA GLY A 73 18.18 7.76 15.49
C GLY A 73 17.54 6.43 15.91
N VAL A 74 16.21 6.29 15.80
CA VAL A 74 15.47 5.09 16.22
C VAL A 74 15.01 4.30 15.00
N SER A 75 15.35 3.00 14.96
CA SER A 75 14.91 2.12 13.88
C SER A 75 13.40 1.85 14.00
N PRO A 76 12.58 2.17 12.99
CA PRO A 76 11.18 1.75 12.94
C PRO A 76 11.06 0.23 12.90
N GLY A 77 9.96 -0.28 13.47
CA GLY A 77 9.59 -1.69 13.39
C GLY A 77 8.41 -1.95 12.46
N PRO A 78 7.97 -3.21 12.34
CA PRO A 78 6.77 -3.58 11.61
C PRO A 78 5.52 -3.08 12.33
N LEU A 79 4.50 -2.71 11.55
CA LEU A 79 3.24 -2.11 12.02
C LEU A 79 2.01 -2.84 11.47
N GLY A 80 2.15 -4.09 11.02
CA GLY A 80 1.10 -4.79 10.30
C GLY A 80 0.73 -4.04 9.01
N SER A 81 -0.52 -3.70 8.88
CA SER A 81 -1.03 -2.87 7.77
C SER A 81 -1.15 -1.38 8.12
N ALA A 82 -0.78 -0.96 9.33
CA ALA A 82 -0.97 0.42 9.77
C ALA A 82 0.06 1.37 9.18
N HIS A 83 -0.40 2.56 8.80
CA HIS A 83 0.47 3.63 8.34
C HIS A 83 1.34 4.20 9.49
N PRO A 84 2.63 4.49 9.27
CA PRO A 84 3.52 4.94 10.34
C PRO A 84 3.15 6.31 10.93
N LEU A 85 2.57 7.21 10.14
CA LEU A 85 2.38 8.62 10.52
C LEU A 85 0.92 9.03 10.75
N THR A 86 -0.06 8.28 10.23
CA THR A 86 -1.47 8.67 10.28
C THR A 86 -2.38 7.54 10.78
N ALA A 87 -3.48 7.91 11.45
CA ALA A 87 -4.45 6.98 12.01
C ALA A 87 -5.89 7.51 11.96
N PRO A 88 -6.88 6.61 11.65
CA PRO A 88 -6.69 5.23 11.18
C PRO A 88 -6.39 5.18 9.68
N TYR A 89 -5.33 4.49 9.30
CA TYR A 89 -4.99 4.18 7.92
C TYR A 89 -4.39 2.77 7.89
N GLN A 90 -5.23 1.78 7.68
CA GLN A 90 -4.85 0.37 7.72
C GLN A 90 -5.97 -0.54 7.20
N ALA A 91 -5.70 -1.85 7.20
CA ALA A 91 -6.70 -2.87 6.92
C ALA A 91 -7.56 -3.17 8.15
N PHE A 92 -8.85 -3.44 7.91
CA PHE A 92 -9.82 -3.84 8.91
C PHE A 92 -10.63 -5.04 8.43
N LYS A 93 -10.98 -5.93 9.37
CA LYS A 93 -11.83 -7.07 9.07
C LYS A 93 -13.30 -6.67 9.15
N THR A 94 -14.05 -7.03 8.10
CA THR A 94 -15.49 -6.92 8.06
C THR A 94 -16.13 -8.29 8.36
N LYS A 95 -17.44 -8.40 8.23
CA LYS A 95 -18.16 -9.66 8.46
C LYS A 95 -17.63 -10.81 7.60
N ASP A 96 -17.16 -10.55 6.39
CA ASP A 96 -16.79 -11.55 5.38
C ASP A 96 -15.33 -11.47 4.93
N LYS A 97 -14.82 -10.26 4.63
CA LYS A 97 -13.50 -10.03 4.03
C LYS A 97 -12.74 -8.93 4.78
N TRP A 98 -11.56 -8.62 4.30
CA TRP A 98 -10.77 -7.47 4.73
C TRP A 98 -10.95 -6.32 3.74
N ILE A 99 -10.98 -5.10 4.27
CA ILE A 99 -10.94 -3.86 3.52
C ILE A 99 -9.81 -2.96 4.03
N THR A 100 -9.35 -2.04 3.23
CA THR A 100 -8.46 -0.95 3.67
C THR A 100 -9.23 0.36 3.69
N ILE A 101 -8.91 1.22 4.65
CA ILE A 101 -9.41 2.60 4.72
C ILE A 101 -8.28 3.56 5.01
N GLY A 102 -8.36 4.78 4.45
CA GLY A 102 -7.36 5.82 4.60
C GLY A 102 -7.94 7.11 5.20
N ALA A 103 -8.26 7.11 6.50
CA ALA A 103 -8.62 8.34 7.21
C ALA A 103 -7.36 9.10 7.63
N SER A 104 -6.58 9.56 6.64
CA SER A 104 -5.22 10.07 6.81
C SER A 104 -5.11 11.51 7.32
N ASN A 105 -6.20 12.26 7.34
CA ASN A 105 -6.27 13.65 7.84
C ASN A 105 -7.58 13.89 8.58
N GLN A 106 -7.75 15.07 9.16
CA GLN A 106 -8.92 15.37 9.99
C GLN A 106 -10.23 15.34 9.18
N ASN A 107 -10.23 15.76 7.93
CA ASN A 107 -11.42 15.73 7.09
C ASN A 107 -11.87 14.30 6.81
N THR A 108 -10.95 13.43 6.39
CA THR A 108 -11.24 12.00 6.15
C THR A 108 -11.58 11.24 7.45
N TRP A 109 -11.05 11.68 8.61
CA TRP A 109 -11.49 11.19 9.90
C TRP A 109 -12.96 11.49 10.18
N LEU A 110 -13.39 12.74 9.97
CA LEU A 110 -14.79 13.11 10.13
C LEU A 110 -15.72 12.40 9.15
N MET A 111 -15.28 12.19 7.90
CA MET A 111 -16.02 11.37 6.92
C MET A 111 -16.21 9.93 7.41
N LEU A 112 -15.16 9.31 7.96
CA LEU A 112 -15.24 7.99 8.55
C LEU A 112 -16.27 7.95 9.68
N LEU A 113 -16.18 8.87 10.64
CA LEU A 113 -17.09 8.92 11.78
C LEU A 113 -18.55 9.10 11.37
N LYS A 114 -18.79 9.94 10.36
CA LYS A 114 -20.11 10.11 9.77
C LYS A 114 -20.61 8.80 9.16
N ALA A 115 -19.79 8.13 8.38
CA ALA A 115 -20.12 6.89 7.70
C ALA A 115 -20.48 5.73 8.67
N ILE A 116 -19.85 5.69 9.84
CA ILE A 116 -20.10 4.66 10.87
C ILE A 116 -21.04 5.12 12.01
N ASN A 117 -21.57 6.36 11.96
CA ASN A 117 -22.40 6.98 13.01
C ASN A 117 -21.73 7.02 14.39
N ARG A 118 -20.43 7.38 14.45
CA ARG A 118 -19.64 7.45 15.68
C ARG A 118 -18.96 8.82 15.85
N GLN A 119 -19.74 9.89 15.68
CA GLN A 119 -19.27 11.27 15.88
C GLN A 119 -18.76 11.53 17.31
N ASP A 120 -19.26 10.76 18.28
CA ASP A 120 -18.80 10.74 19.67
C ASP A 120 -17.28 10.57 19.80
N LEU A 121 -16.65 9.80 18.91
CA LEU A 121 -15.20 9.59 18.94
C LEU A 121 -14.37 10.85 18.62
N ASN A 122 -14.95 11.85 17.95
CA ASN A 122 -14.24 13.10 17.72
C ASN A 122 -14.24 14.02 18.96
N GLU A 123 -15.19 13.84 19.85
CA GLU A 123 -15.29 14.59 21.11
C GLU A 123 -14.36 13.98 22.19
N ASP A 124 -13.96 12.73 22.02
CA ASP A 124 -12.99 12.10 22.90
C ASP A 124 -11.58 12.63 22.60
N LYS A 125 -10.93 13.19 23.64
CA LYS A 125 -9.56 13.71 23.57
C LYS A 125 -8.53 12.71 23.06
N LYS A 126 -8.80 11.40 23.25
CA LYS A 126 -7.94 10.31 22.75
C LYS A 126 -7.94 10.21 21.22
N PHE A 127 -8.98 10.72 20.54
CA PHE A 127 -9.16 10.51 19.09
C PHE A 127 -9.36 11.80 18.30
N SER A 128 -9.44 12.95 18.97
CA SER A 128 -9.75 14.23 18.33
C SER A 128 -8.68 14.74 17.36
N THR A 129 -7.40 14.36 17.54
CA THR A 129 -6.28 14.74 16.67
C THR A 129 -5.58 13.51 16.11
N ASN A 130 -4.82 13.66 15.00
CA ASN A 130 -4.02 12.57 14.46
C ASN A 130 -2.98 12.05 15.46
N SER A 131 -2.33 12.94 16.21
CA SER A 131 -1.34 12.54 17.24
C SER A 131 -1.99 11.67 18.31
N SER A 132 -3.10 12.16 18.89
CA SER A 132 -3.81 11.40 19.93
C SER A 132 -4.37 10.07 19.42
N ARG A 133 -4.85 10.00 18.16
CA ARG A 133 -5.24 8.72 17.53
C ARG A 133 -4.06 7.76 17.36
N LYS A 134 -2.88 8.26 17.01
CA LYS A 134 -1.66 7.44 16.92
C LYS A 134 -1.23 6.89 18.28
N GLU A 135 -1.29 7.71 19.31
CA GLU A 135 -0.94 7.34 20.69
C GLU A 135 -1.93 6.26 21.24
N ASN A 136 -3.20 6.36 20.87
CA ASN A 136 -4.27 5.46 21.31
C ASN A 136 -4.72 4.49 20.20
N LEU A 137 -3.83 4.15 19.24
CA LEU A 137 -4.19 3.39 18.04
C LEU A 137 -4.82 2.05 18.35
N ASN A 138 -4.31 1.30 19.32
CA ASN A 138 -4.83 -0.03 19.65
C ASN A 138 -6.28 0.04 20.13
N GLU A 139 -6.60 0.97 21.03
CA GLU A 139 -7.97 1.19 21.53
C GLU A 139 -8.90 1.62 20.37
N LEU A 140 -8.44 2.53 19.51
CA LEU A 140 -9.20 2.95 18.33
C LEU A 140 -9.49 1.78 17.38
N VAL A 141 -8.49 0.96 17.11
CA VAL A 141 -8.64 -0.22 16.22
C VAL A 141 -9.64 -1.23 16.80
N GLU A 142 -9.63 -1.46 18.12
CA GLU A 142 -10.63 -2.33 18.77
C GLU A 142 -12.06 -1.79 18.62
N ILE A 143 -12.25 -0.48 18.77
CA ILE A 143 -13.55 0.16 18.58
C ILE A 143 -14.01 0.00 17.12
N LEU A 144 -13.15 0.33 16.16
CA LEU A 144 -13.47 0.25 14.74
C LEU A 144 -13.72 -1.19 14.28
N ASN A 145 -12.98 -2.17 14.78
CA ASN A 145 -13.21 -3.58 14.48
C ASN A 145 -14.62 -4.04 14.94
N LYS A 146 -15.08 -3.58 16.10
CA LYS A 146 -16.45 -3.86 16.58
C LYS A 146 -17.52 -3.26 15.68
N GLU A 147 -17.25 -2.15 15.03
CA GLU A 147 -18.16 -1.55 14.06
C GLU A 147 -18.13 -2.32 12.72
N PHE A 148 -16.94 -2.56 12.16
CA PHE A 148 -16.81 -3.10 10.81
C PHE A 148 -17.27 -4.55 10.67
N ILE A 149 -17.17 -5.36 11.72
CA ILE A 149 -17.67 -6.74 11.71
C ILE A 149 -19.21 -6.85 11.57
N LYS A 150 -19.94 -5.74 11.76
CA LYS A 150 -21.41 -5.72 11.70
C LYS A 150 -21.96 -5.90 10.28
N LYS A 151 -21.19 -5.54 9.25
CA LYS A 151 -21.64 -5.55 7.85
C LYS A 151 -20.62 -6.25 6.95
N PRO A 152 -21.05 -6.78 5.79
CA PRO A 152 -20.16 -7.31 4.79
C PRO A 152 -19.34 -6.18 4.10
N SER A 153 -18.20 -6.56 3.54
CA SER A 153 -17.24 -5.65 2.90
C SER A 153 -17.86 -4.77 1.82
N GLN A 154 -18.68 -5.33 0.95
CA GLN A 154 -19.33 -4.59 -0.14
C GLN A 154 -20.25 -3.48 0.38
N GLU A 155 -20.97 -3.71 1.47
CA GLU A 155 -21.84 -2.69 2.07
C GLU A 155 -21.00 -1.55 2.67
N TRP A 156 -19.90 -1.88 3.36
CA TRP A 156 -18.98 -0.86 3.89
C TRP A 156 -18.31 -0.05 2.79
N LEU A 157 -17.80 -0.70 1.75
CA LEU A 157 -17.16 -0.01 0.63
C LEU A 157 -18.11 0.99 -0.05
N LYS A 158 -19.38 0.59 -0.24
CA LYS A 158 -20.40 1.49 -0.78
C LYS A 158 -20.65 2.69 0.15
N ILE A 159 -20.85 2.45 1.45
CA ILE A 159 -21.05 3.52 2.44
C ILE A 159 -19.87 4.49 2.46
N PHE A 160 -18.63 3.98 2.41
CA PHE A 160 -17.43 4.81 2.44
C PHE A 160 -17.27 5.62 1.16
N ASP A 161 -17.50 5.03 0.00
CA ASP A 161 -17.47 5.72 -1.29
C ASP A 161 -18.49 6.85 -1.35
N GLU A 162 -19.75 6.60 -0.94
CA GLU A 162 -20.82 7.62 -0.84
C GLU A 162 -20.47 8.77 0.12
N ASN A 163 -19.62 8.55 1.11
CA ASN A 163 -19.13 9.57 2.02
C ASN A 163 -17.76 10.17 1.62
N GLY A 164 -17.19 9.77 0.48
CA GLY A 164 -15.91 10.26 -0.02
C GLY A 164 -14.69 9.81 0.79
N LEU A 165 -14.82 8.72 1.56
CA LEU A 165 -13.71 8.17 2.33
C LEU A 165 -12.87 7.24 1.44
N PRO A 166 -11.55 7.47 1.32
CA PRO A 166 -10.65 6.55 0.62
C PRO A 166 -10.69 5.15 1.23
N CYS A 167 -11.12 4.18 0.44
CA CYS A 167 -11.24 2.79 0.83
C CYS A 167 -11.02 1.84 -0.35
N GLY A 168 -10.81 0.57 -0.07
CA GLY A 168 -10.70 -0.45 -1.11
C GLY A 168 -10.77 -1.87 -0.54
N PRO A 169 -11.16 -2.85 -1.36
CA PRO A 169 -11.13 -4.25 -0.97
C PRO A 169 -9.68 -4.77 -0.93
N ILE A 170 -9.41 -5.74 -0.05
CA ILE A 170 -8.18 -6.53 -0.13
C ILE A 170 -8.49 -7.76 -0.98
N ASN A 171 -8.17 -7.66 -2.26
CA ASN A 171 -8.41 -8.69 -3.24
C ASN A 171 -7.32 -9.77 -3.21
N SER A 172 -7.72 -11.03 -3.41
CA SER A 172 -6.79 -12.10 -3.78
C SER A 172 -6.29 -11.87 -5.21
N ILE A 173 -5.22 -12.57 -5.61
CA ILE A 173 -4.73 -12.53 -7.00
C ILE A 173 -5.82 -12.98 -7.98
N THR A 174 -6.64 -13.95 -7.62
CA THR A 174 -7.75 -14.41 -8.47
C THR A 174 -8.91 -13.40 -8.52
N ASP A 175 -9.14 -12.63 -7.46
CA ASP A 175 -10.12 -11.53 -7.47
C ASP A 175 -9.60 -10.37 -8.33
N MET A 176 -8.30 -10.04 -8.25
CA MET A 176 -7.66 -9.03 -9.10
C MET A 176 -7.83 -9.35 -10.59
N PHE A 177 -7.79 -10.62 -11.00
CA PHE A 177 -8.01 -11.01 -12.40
C PHE A 177 -9.43 -10.75 -12.91
N LYS A 178 -10.39 -10.56 -12.01
CA LYS A 178 -11.80 -10.30 -12.32
C LYS A 178 -12.19 -8.84 -12.06
N ASP A 179 -11.27 -8.05 -11.52
CA ASP A 179 -11.53 -6.65 -11.21
C ASP A 179 -11.79 -5.86 -12.50
N PRO A 180 -12.88 -5.07 -12.59
CA PRO A 180 -13.24 -4.32 -13.79
C PRO A 180 -12.13 -3.35 -14.24
N GLN A 181 -11.45 -2.68 -13.31
CA GLN A 181 -10.36 -1.76 -13.62
C GLN A 181 -9.13 -2.50 -14.16
N THR A 182 -8.82 -3.68 -13.62
CA THR A 182 -7.75 -4.55 -14.11
C THR A 182 -8.01 -4.99 -15.56
N ILE A 183 -9.27 -5.32 -15.87
CA ILE A 183 -9.69 -5.74 -17.21
C ILE A 183 -9.65 -4.55 -18.17
N GLU A 184 -10.27 -3.42 -17.82
CA GLU A 184 -10.33 -2.20 -18.65
C GLU A 184 -8.92 -1.66 -18.97
N ARG A 185 -7.99 -1.80 -18.03
CA ARG A 185 -6.60 -1.42 -18.22
C ARG A 185 -5.75 -2.48 -18.92
N GLU A 186 -6.35 -3.56 -19.39
CA GLU A 186 -5.65 -4.68 -20.07
C GLU A 186 -4.43 -5.16 -19.26
N MET A 187 -4.60 -5.20 -17.92
CA MET A 187 -3.52 -5.66 -17.04
C MET A 187 -3.43 -7.18 -16.94
N ILE A 188 -4.40 -7.89 -17.49
CA ILE A 188 -4.38 -9.34 -17.68
C ILE A 188 -4.53 -9.62 -19.17
N ILE A 189 -3.53 -10.27 -19.74
CA ILE A 189 -3.48 -10.64 -21.15
C ILE A 189 -3.41 -12.16 -21.32
N GLU A 190 -3.89 -12.64 -22.45
CA GLU A 190 -3.72 -14.03 -22.84
C GLU A 190 -2.44 -14.19 -23.67
N VAL A 191 -1.61 -15.13 -23.26
CA VAL A 191 -0.37 -15.49 -23.97
C VAL A 191 -0.51 -16.90 -24.52
N ASN A 192 -0.42 -17.01 -25.83
CA ASN A 192 -0.47 -18.28 -26.53
C ASN A 192 0.93 -18.87 -26.75
N ASN A 193 1.22 -19.99 -26.12
CA ASN A 193 2.44 -20.72 -26.31
C ASN A 193 2.17 -22.04 -27.07
N LYS A 194 2.91 -22.28 -28.15
CA LYS A 194 2.72 -23.47 -29.02
C LYS A 194 2.85 -24.79 -28.26
N LYS A 195 3.64 -24.86 -27.18
CA LYS A 195 3.88 -26.08 -26.41
C LYS A 195 3.03 -26.16 -25.13
N ALA A 196 2.80 -25.02 -24.47
CA ALA A 196 2.13 -24.93 -23.16
C ALA A 196 0.64 -24.54 -23.25
N GLY A 197 0.14 -24.21 -24.45
CA GLY A 197 -1.23 -23.74 -24.64
C GLY A 197 -1.39 -22.26 -24.25
N THR A 198 -2.64 -21.84 -24.01
CA THR A 198 -2.98 -20.47 -23.62
C THR A 198 -2.88 -20.30 -22.11
N SER A 199 -2.19 -19.27 -21.66
CA SER A 199 -2.09 -18.87 -20.25
C SER A 199 -2.38 -17.38 -20.08
N LYS A 200 -2.74 -16.98 -18.84
CA LYS A 200 -2.88 -15.55 -18.49
C LYS A 200 -1.57 -15.02 -17.92
N ALA A 201 -1.23 -13.82 -18.30
CA ALA A 201 -0.05 -13.10 -17.81
C ALA A 201 -0.41 -11.66 -17.45
N VAL A 202 0.46 -11.00 -16.68
CA VAL A 202 0.33 -9.57 -16.37
C VAL A 202 0.66 -8.75 -17.61
N GLY A 203 -0.22 -7.84 -17.97
CA GLY A 203 -0.07 -6.90 -19.08
C GLY A 203 0.92 -5.78 -18.78
N MET A 204 1.25 -5.00 -19.81
CA MET A 204 2.14 -3.86 -19.70
C MET A 204 1.43 -2.70 -18.98
N PRO A 205 1.99 -2.15 -17.89
CA PRO A 205 1.33 -1.06 -17.15
C PRO A 205 1.46 0.30 -17.86
N ILE A 206 2.44 0.48 -18.74
CA ILE A 206 2.62 1.69 -19.53
C ILE A 206 1.77 1.58 -20.79
N LYS A 207 0.92 2.57 -21.04
CA LYS A 207 0.07 2.68 -22.24
C LYS A 207 0.50 3.90 -23.04
N PHE A 208 0.61 3.72 -24.35
CA PHE A 208 0.92 4.77 -25.30
C PHE A 208 -0.32 5.14 -26.10
#